data_6636f15d0187759a1609a25a42a49cfb
#
_entry.id   6636f15d0187759a1609a25a42a49cfb
#
_cell.length_a   1.000
_cell.length_b   1.000
_cell.length_c   1.000
_cell.angle_alpha   90.00
_cell.angle_beta   90.00
_cell.angle_gamma   90.00
#
_symmetry.space_group_name_H-M   'P 1'
#
loop_
_entity.id
_entity.type
_entity.pdbx_description
1 polymer ?
#
loop_
_entity_poly.entity_id
_entity_poly.type
_entity_poly.pdbx_seq_one_letter_code
_entity_poly.pdbx_strand_id
1 'polypeptide(L)'
;RVVIIGGGVIGCSVAYHLTKLGWEDVVLLERKQLTSGTTWHAAGLIAQLRATANMTKLAKYSQELYGGLEEETGVATGFKRVGSITVALTEERREEIYRQAAMARAFGVEVEEISNERVQEMYPHLNLEGVVGAVYLPLDGQGDPANIALALAKGARQRGGLIKDRVKVTGMAKDGSRVTGVDWTDEDGNSGH
;
A
#
# COMPACT_ATOMS: atom_id res chain seq x y z
N ARG A 1 -14.35 -7.65 20.35
CA ARG A 1 -14.72 -7.04 19.04
C ARG A 1 -13.74 -5.93 18.65
N VAL A 2 -13.35 -5.87 17.39
CA VAL A 2 -12.62 -4.74 16.81
C VAL A 2 -13.48 -4.13 15.72
N VAL A 3 -13.69 -2.80 15.77
CA VAL A 3 -14.37 -2.03 14.73
C VAL A 3 -13.35 -1.14 14.03
N ILE A 4 -13.24 -1.29 12.71
CA ILE A 4 -12.37 -0.52 11.84
C ILE A 4 -13.23 0.47 11.07
N ILE A 5 -12.90 1.76 11.16
CA ILE A 5 -13.65 2.83 10.50
C ILE A 5 -12.88 3.28 9.27
N GLY A 6 -13.44 3.04 8.09
CA GLY A 6 -12.88 3.41 6.79
C GLY A 6 -12.37 2.23 5.98
N GLY A 7 -12.86 2.13 4.74
CA GLY A 7 -12.60 1.05 3.78
C GLY A 7 -11.56 1.41 2.71
N GLY A 8 -10.59 2.26 3.02
CA GLY A 8 -9.40 2.47 2.22
C GLY A 8 -8.37 1.36 2.43
N VAL A 9 -7.22 1.44 1.73
CA VAL A 9 -6.15 0.43 1.81
C VAL A 9 -5.68 0.17 3.25
N ILE A 10 -5.63 1.20 4.10
CA ILE A 10 -5.22 1.04 5.51
C ILE A 10 -6.25 0.20 6.28
N GLY A 11 -7.54 0.55 6.22
CA GLY A 11 -8.58 -0.20 6.93
C GLY A 11 -8.71 -1.63 6.42
N CYS A 12 -8.66 -1.85 5.10
CA CYS A 12 -8.66 -3.18 4.51
C CYS A 12 -7.42 -3.99 4.94
N SER A 13 -6.25 -3.35 5.03
CA SER A 13 -5.03 -4.00 5.50
C SER A 13 -5.13 -4.38 6.98
N VAL A 14 -5.67 -3.50 7.83
CA VAL A 14 -5.88 -3.81 9.27
C VAL A 14 -6.84 -4.99 9.41
N ALA A 15 -7.96 -5.00 8.69
CA ALA A 15 -8.93 -6.11 8.72
C ALA A 15 -8.28 -7.42 8.25
N TYR A 16 -7.51 -7.39 7.15
CA TYR A 16 -6.79 -8.53 6.63
C TYR A 16 -5.82 -9.11 7.66
N HIS A 17 -4.98 -8.25 8.27
CA HIS A 17 -3.97 -8.73 9.19
C HIS A 17 -4.55 -9.22 10.52
N LEU A 18 -5.57 -8.55 11.06
CA LEU A 18 -6.23 -9.03 12.26
C LEU A 18 -6.85 -10.42 12.05
N THR A 19 -7.60 -10.62 10.96
CA THR A 19 -8.17 -11.93 10.64
C THR A 19 -7.10 -12.97 10.35
N LYS A 20 -6.01 -12.61 9.70
CA LYS A 20 -4.85 -13.49 9.47
C LYS A 20 -4.16 -13.90 10.78
N LEU A 21 -4.19 -13.05 11.78
CA LEU A 21 -3.68 -13.32 13.14
C LEU A 21 -4.67 -14.09 14.03
N GLY A 22 -5.82 -14.49 13.50
CA GLY A 22 -6.81 -15.31 14.23
C GLY A 22 -7.84 -14.50 15.01
N TRP A 23 -7.98 -13.20 14.78
CA TRP A 23 -9.08 -12.42 15.38
C TRP A 23 -10.40 -12.75 14.68
N GLU A 24 -11.40 -13.21 15.43
CA GLU A 24 -12.69 -13.69 14.90
C GLU A 24 -13.76 -12.60 14.78
N ASP A 25 -13.73 -11.58 15.65
CA ASP A 25 -14.77 -10.54 15.71
C ASP A 25 -14.22 -9.20 15.19
N VAL A 26 -13.91 -9.17 13.89
CA VAL A 26 -13.39 -8.00 13.18
C VAL A 26 -14.45 -7.45 12.23
N VAL A 27 -14.85 -6.18 12.46
CA VAL A 27 -15.85 -5.47 11.66
C VAL A 27 -15.19 -4.24 11.04
N LEU A 28 -15.34 -4.07 9.71
CA LEU A 28 -14.96 -2.84 9.01
C LEU A 28 -16.21 -2.16 8.46
N LEU A 29 -16.35 -0.87 8.75
CA LEU A 29 -17.45 -0.02 8.29
C LEU A 29 -16.89 1.08 7.37
N GLU A 30 -17.42 1.16 6.15
CA GLU A 30 -17.09 2.21 5.16
C GLU A 30 -18.36 2.97 4.78
N ARG A 31 -18.30 4.30 4.84
CA ARG A 31 -19.48 5.17 4.59
C ARG A 31 -19.95 5.20 3.13
N LYS A 32 -19.06 4.87 2.20
CA LYS A 32 -19.35 4.78 0.75
C LYS A 32 -18.98 3.38 0.26
N GLN A 33 -18.53 3.26 -0.97
CA GLN A 33 -17.90 2.03 -1.47
C GLN A 33 -16.45 1.92 -0.96
N LEU A 34 -15.96 0.70 -0.79
CA LEU A 34 -14.55 0.48 -0.50
C LEU A 34 -13.68 1.24 -1.50
N THR A 35 -12.57 1.76 -1.06
CA THR A 35 -11.57 2.50 -1.84
C THR A 35 -11.99 3.90 -2.33
N SER A 36 -13.23 4.32 -2.16
CA SER A 36 -13.76 5.59 -2.69
C SER A 36 -13.15 6.87 -2.11
N GLY A 37 -12.28 6.75 -1.10
CA GLY A 37 -11.52 7.85 -0.53
C GLY A 37 -10.23 8.11 -1.30
N THR A 38 -9.10 8.26 -0.57
CA THR A 38 -7.79 8.58 -1.14
C THR A 38 -7.14 7.40 -1.90
N THR A 39 -7.53 6.16 -1.60
CA THR A 39 -6.88 4.96 -2.13
C THR A 39 -6.86 4.91 -3.66
N TRP A 40 -7.99 5.14 -4.33
CA TRP A 40 -8.07 5.05 -5.78
C TRP A 40 -7.35 6.20 -6.53
N HIS A 41 -6.99 7.28 -5.82
CA HIS A 41 -6.19 8.38 -6.38
C HIS A 41 -4.67 8.10 -6.39
N ALA A 42 -4.22 7.03 -5.73
CA ALA A 42 -2.80 6.73 -5.66
C ALA A 42 -2.26 6.30 -7.02
N ALA A 43 -1.02 6.71 -7.34
CA ALA A 43 -0.38 6.40 -8.62
C ALA A 43 -0.01 4.91 -8.80
N GLY A 44 -0.12 4.11 -7.74
CA GLY A 44 0.18 2.68 -7.79
C GLY A 44 1.67 2.34 -7.79
N LEU A 45 2.54 3.29 -7.50
CA LEU A 45 3.98 3.02 -7.38
C LEU A 45 4.30 2.33 -6.05
N ILE A 46 4.92 1.16 -6.13
CA ILE A 46 5.22 0.30 -4.98
C ILE A 46 6.74 0.16 -4.88
N ALA A 47 7.35 1.08 -4.15
CA ALA A 47 8.80 1.14 -3.95
C ALA A 47 9.19 0.63 -2.56
N GLN A 48 10.34 -0.06 -2.47
CA GLN A 48 10.85 -0.63 -1.23
C GLN A 48 11.55 0.40 -0.35
N LEU A 49 12.43 1.20 -0.94
CA LEU A 49 13.24 2.14 -0.16
C LEU A 49 12.39 3.27 0.45
N ARG A 50 12.61 3.53 1.73
CA ARG A 50 12.04 4.63 2.50
C ARG A 50 13.13 5.32 3.32
N ALA A 51 12.80 6.47 3.89
CA ALA A 51 13.75 7.31 4.64
C ALA A 51 14.34 6.64 5.90
N THR A 52 13.72 5.59 6.41
CA THR A 52 14.20 4.86 7.61
C THR A 52 14.17 3.36 7.39
N ALA A 53 15.00 2.63 8.14
CA ALA A 53 15.04 1.17 8.10
C ALA A 53 13.67 0.53 8.43
N ASN A 54 12.95 1.05 9.43
CA ASN A 54 11.64 0.51 9.82
C ASN A 54 10.59 0.71 8.72
N MET A 55 10.56 1.88 8.09
CA MET A 55 9.66 2.15 6.97
C MET A 55 10.02 1.32 5.73
N THR A 56 11.31 1.10 5.49
CA THR A 56 11.78 0.23 4.40
C THR A 56 11.37 -1.22 4.65
N LYS A 57 11.51 -1.71 5.89
CA LYS A 57 11.04 -3.05 6.27
C LYS A 57 9.54 -3.22 6.04
N LEU A 58 8.73 -2.22 6.41
CA LEU A 58 7.28 -2.24 6.17
C LEU A 58 6.95 -2.22 4.67
N ALA A 59 7.66 -1.41 3.88
CA ALA A 59 7.46 -1.33 2.44
C ALA A 59 7.82 -2.65 1.72
N LYS A 60 8.92 -3.29 2.12
CA LYS A 60 9.31 -4.62 1.63
C LYS A 60 8.24 -5.66 1.94
N TYR A 61 7.78 -5.72 3.18
CA TYR A 61 6.68 -6.61 3.59
C TYR A 61 5.41 -6.36 2.76
N SER A 62 5.04 -5.10 2.55
CA SER A 62 3.86 -4.75 1.74
C SER A 62 3.99 -5.25 0.30
N GLN A 63 5.17 -5.11 -0.29
CA GLN A 63 5.43 -5.56 -1.65
C GLN A 63 5.36 -7.10 -1.78
N GLU A 64 5.95 -7.82 -0.82
CA GLU A 64 5.86 -9.28 -0.76
C GLU A 64 4.41 -9.74 -0.61
N LEU A 65 3.66 -9.10 0.28
CA LEU A 65 2.23 -9.37 0.48
C LEU A 65 1.44 -9.16 -0.82
N TYR A 66 1.62 -8.03 -1.49
CA TYR A 66 0.87 -7.72 -2.71
C TYR A 66 1.16 -8.71 -3.84
N GLY A 67 2.39 -9.25 -3.88
CA GLY A 67 2.77 -10.28 -4.84
C GLY A 67 2.03 -11.61 -4.67
N GLY A 68 1.57 -11.92 -3.45
CA GLY A 68 0.84 -13.16 -3.16
C GLY A 68 -0.69 -13.00 -3.07
N LEU A 69 -1.20 -11.76 -3.02
CA LEU A 69 -2.63 -11.52 -2.78
C LEU A 69 -3.55 -12.06 -3.87
N GLU A 70 -3.12 -12.03 -5.13
CA GLU A 70 -3.93 -12.55 -6.24
C GLU A 70 -4.11 -14.05 -6.14
N GLU A 71 -3.05 -14.79 -5.86
CA GLU A 71 -3.10 -16.23 -5.63
C GLU A 71 -3.97 -16.58 -4.42
N GLU A 72 -3.82 -15.86 -3.32
CA GLU A 72 -4.55 -16.10 -2.08
C GLU A 72 -6.04 -15.76 -2.21
N THR A 73 -6.39 -14.68 -2.89
CA THR A 73 -7.76 -14.14 -2.85
C THR A 73 -8.53 -14.31 -4.15
N GLY A 74 -7.84 -14.58 -5.27
CA GLY A 74 -8.41 -14.60 -6.61
C GLY A 74 -8.81 -13.20 -7.12
N VAL A 75 -8.31 -12.11 -6.52
CA VAL A 75 -8.50 -10.74 -7.00
C VAL A 75 -7.23 -10.25 -7.67
N ALA A 76 -7.31 -9.94 -8.96
CA ALA A 76 -6.18 -9.40 -9.72
C ALA A 76 -5.76 -8.04 -9.15
N THR A 77 -4.58 -7.97 -8.54
CA THR A 77 -4.04 -6.76 -7.93
C THR A 77 -3.36 -5.84 -8.95
N GLY A 78 -3.08 -6.36 -10.15
CA GLY A 78 -2.26 -5.69 -11.15
C GLY A 78 -0.81 -5.47 -10.70
N PHE A 79 -0.38 -6.11 -9.61
CA PHE A 79 0.98 -5.96 -9.11
C PHE A 79 1.99 -6.60 -10.06
N LYS A 80 2.97 -5.80 -10.50
CA LYS A 80 4.08 -6.23 -11.35
C LYS A 80 5.38 -5.64 -10.84
N ARG A 81 6.41 -6.48 -10.71
CA ARG A 81 7.78 -6.05 -10.44
C ARG A 81 8.41 -5.62 -11.76
N VAL A 82 8.38 -4.33 -12.02
CA VAL A 82 8.93 -3.73 -13.25
C VAL A 82 10.20 -2.92 -12.99
N GLY A 83 10.59 -2.81 -11.72
CA GLY A 83 11.67 -1.95 -11.28
C GLY A 83 11.30 -0.47 -11.27
N SER A 84 12.22 0.34 -10.77
CA SER A 84 12.16 1.80 -10.87
C SER A 84 13.53 2.38 -11.21
N ILE A 85 13.54 3.41 -12.05
CA ILE A 85 14.75 4.15 -12.42
C ILE A 85 14.61 5.56 -11.88
N THR A 86 15.64 6.03 -11.18
CA THR A 86 15.77 7.43 -10.77
C THR A 86 17.00 8.03 -11.48
N VAL A 87 16.81 9.16 -12.16
CA VAL A 87 17.88 9.88 -12.84
C VAL A 87 18.20 11.20 -12.14
N ALA A 88 19.44 11.66 -12.28
CA ALA A 88 19.91 12.94 -11.78
C ALA A 88 20.30 13.86 -12.95
N LEU A 89 19.86 15.11 -12.91
CA LEU A 89 20.18 16.16 -13.88
C LEU A 89 21.25 17.14 -13.36
N THR A 90 21.67 17.02 -12.09
CA THR A 90 22.77 17.81 -11.51
C THR A 90 23.67 16.92 -10.67
N GLU A 91 24.89 17.37 -10.44
CA GLU A 91 25.85 16.64 -9.62
C GLU A 91 25.36 16.47 -8.16
N GLU A 92 24.73 17.49 -7.58
CA GLU A 92 24.18 17.44 -6.23
C GLU A 92 23.07 16.37 -6.15
N ARG A 93 22.21 16.27 -7.19
CA ARG A 93 21.19 15.23 -7.25
C ARG A 93 21.80 13.85 -7.44
N ARG A 94 22.88 13.73 -8.21
CA ARG A 94 23.62 12.48 -8.35
C ARG A 94 24.17 12.01 -7.01
N GLU A 95 24.83 12.90 -6.27
CA GLU A 95 25.33 12.56 -4.92
C GLU A 95 24.19 12.11 -3.99
N GLU A 96 23.05 12.78 -4.06
CA GLU A 96 21.89 12.42 -3.25
C GLU A 96 21.36 11.02 -3.58
N ILE A 97 21.12 10.69 -4.87
CA ILE A 97 20.61 9.37 -5.25
C ILE A 97 21.62 8.26 -4.96
N TYR A 98 22.94 8.54 -5.03
CA TYR A 98 23.96 7.57 -4.69
C TYR A 98 24.07 7.33 -3.18
N ARG A 99 23.87 8.36 -2.35
CA ARG A 99 23.70 8.18 -0.90
C ARG A 99 22.45 7.37 -0.57
N GLN A 100 21.33 7.61 -1.28
CA GLN A 100 20.13 6.81 -1.14
C GLN A 100 20.37 5.34 -1.56
N ALA A 101 21.13 5.10 -2.61
CA ALA A 101 21.53 3.76 -3.03
C ALA A 101 22.39 3.06 -1.96
N ALA A 102 23.35 3.76 -1.37
CA ALA A 102 24.14 3.22 -0.26
C ALA A 102 23.26 2.88 0.96
N MET A 103 22.31 3.74 1.29
CA MET A 103 21.33 3.48 2.36
C MET A 103 20.42 2.29 2.01
N ALA A 104 19.99 2.16 0.74
CA ALA A 104 19.20 1.02 0.27
C ALA A 104 19.92 -0.30 0.52
N ARG A 105 21.21 -0.38 0.15
CA ARG A 105 22.07 -1.56 0.42
C ARG A 105 22.14 -1.88 1.91
N ALA A 106 22.33 -0.85 2.75
CA ALA A 106 22.39 -1.01 4.21
C ALA A 106 21.06 -1.53 4.80
N PHE A 107 19.91 -1.22 4.17
CA PHE A 107 18.60 -1.70 4.57
C PHE A 107 18.19 -3.00 3.86
N GLY A 108 19.12 -3.63 3.11
CA GLY A 108 18.88 -4.86 2.38
C GLY A 108 17.93 -4.71 1.20
N VAL A 109 17.91 -3.53 0.56
CA VAL A 109 17.22 -3.26 -0.70
C VAL A 109 18.21 -3.38 -1.83
N GLU A 110 17.86 -4.17 -2.84
CA GLU A 110 18.66 -4.32 -4.05
C GLU A 110 18.61 -3.02 -4.86
N VAL A 111 19.79 -2.53 -5.25
CA VAL A 111 19.93 -1.29 -6.00
C VAL A 111 21.22 -1.33 -6.83
N GLU A 112 21.13 -0.87 -8.05
CA GLU A 112 22.22 -0.79 -9.02
C GLU A 112 22.43 0.67 -9.44
N GLU A 113 23.69 1.09 -9.54
CA GLU A 113 24.06 2.30 -10.26
C GLU A 113 24.23 1.91 -11.72
N ILE A 114 23.50 2.56 -12.60
CA ILE A 114 23.42 2.18 -14.02
C ILE A 114 23.87 3.32 -14.94
N SER A 115 24.40 2.98 -16.12
CA SER A 115 24.80 3.95 -17.13
C SER A 115 23.59 4.50 -17.91
N ASN A 116 23.81 5.61 -18.62
CA ASN A 116 22.79 6.20 -19.51
C ASN A 116 22.40 5.23 -20.63
N GLU A 117 23.34 4.44 -21.17
CA GLU A 117 23.07 3.43 -22.17
C GLU A 117 22.11 2.38 -21.62
N ARG A 118 22.35 1.94 -20.37
CA ARG A 118 21.47 0.98 -19.70
C ARG A 118 20.06 1.56 -19.44
N VAL A 119 19.97 2.83 -19.04
CA VAL A 119 18.68 3.53 -18.91
C VAL A 119 17.95 3.56 -20.26
N GLN A 120 18.65 3.88 -21.35
CA GLN A 120 18.06 3.94 -22.70
C GLN A 120 17.55 2.58 -23.18
N GLU A 121 18.28 1.50 -22.86
CA GLU A 121 17.82 0.14 -23.17
C GLU A 121 16.54 -0.23 -22.41
N MET A 122 16.47 0.13 -21.11
CA MET A 122 15.35 -0.21 -20.24
C MET A 122 14.13 0.68 -20.49
N TYR A 123 14.35 1.96 -20.82
CA TYR A 123 13.29 2.94 -21.05
C TYR A 123 13.61 3.85 -22.24
N PRO A 124 13.39 3.39 -23.47
CA PRO A 124 13.78 4.09 -24.70
C PRO A 124 13.15 5.47 -24.91
N HIS A 125 12.04 5.76 -24.21
CA HIS A 125 11.31 7.03 -24.33
C HIS A 125 11.86 8.17 -23.47
N LEU A 126 12.84 7.88 -22.59
CA LEU A 126 13.45 8.89 -21.75
C LEU A 126 14.48 9.73 -22.53
N ASN A 127 14.33 11.05 -22.53
CA ASN A 127 15.40 11.93 -22.99
C ASN A 127 16.53 11.96 -21.95
N LEU A 128 17.73 11.56 -22.34
CA LEU A 128 18.90 11.48 -21.46
C LEU A 128 19.81 12.70 -21.54
N GLU A 129 19.43 13.75 -22.27
CA GLU A 129 20.19 14.98 -22.33
C GLU A 129 20.34 15.58 -20.91
N GLY A 130 21.59 15.84 -20.49
CA GLY A 130 21.89 16.39 -19.18
C GLY A 130 21.77 15.40 -18.02
N VAL A 131 21.50 14.12 -18.26
CA VAL A 131 21.51 13.10 -17.21
C VAL A 131 22.96 12.78 -16.82
N VAL A 132 23.30 13.04 -15.56
CA VAL A 132 24.65 12.85 -14.98
C VAL A 132 24.78 11.59 -14.09
N GLY A 133 23.69 10.90 -13.82
CA GLY A 133 23.69 9.65 -13.06
C GLY A 133 22.31 9.01 -12.96
N ALA A 134 22.28 7.71 -12.73
CA ALA A 134 21.06 6.94 -12.58
C ALA A 134 21.23 5.78 -11.61
N VAL A 135 20.13 5.43 -10.92
CA VAL A 135 20.04 4.23 -10.08
C VAL A 135 18.78 3.45 -10.46
N TYR A 136 18.89 2.12 -10.36
CA TYR A 136 17.81 1.18 -10.64
C TYR A 136 17.53 0.32 -9.42
N LEU A 137 16.25 0.19 -9.06
CA LEU A 137 15.78 -0.69 -8.01
C LEU A 137 14.93 -1.80 -8.66
N PRO A 138 15.50 -2.99 -8.89
CA PRO A 138 14.86 -4.04 -9.70
C PRO A 138 13.59 -4.62 -9.10
N LEU A 139 13.47 -4.59 -7.78
CA LEU A 139 12.32 -5.17 -7.08
C LEU A 139 11.17 -4.19 -6.87
N ASP A 140 11.34 -2.91 -7.19
CA ASP A 140 10.23 -1.97 -7.18
C ASP A 140 9.17 -2.35 -8.22
N GLY A 141 7.94 -1.92 -8.02
CA GLY A 141 6.85 -2.33 -8.88
C GLY A 141 5.72 -1.30 -8.97
N GLN A 142 4.70 -1.71 -9.65
CA GLN A 142 3.43 -1.00 -9.75
C GLN A 142 2.27 -1.95 -9.50
N GLY A 143 1.13 -1.42 -9.09
CA GLY A 143 -0.10 -2.18 -8.89
C GLY A 143 -1.33 -1.27 -8.93
N ASP A 144 -2.50 -1.85 -9.00
CA ASP A 144 -3.75 -1.11 -8.90
C ASP A 144 -4.11 -0.91 -7.42
N PRO A 145 -4.10 0.34 -6.91
CA PRO A 145 -4.34 0.59 -5.49
C PRO A 145 -5.73 0.17 -5.01
N ALA A 146 -6.75 0.32 -5.87
CA ALA A 146 -8.11 -0.09 -5.54
C ALA A 146 -8.20 -1.62 -5.46
N ASN A 147 -7.69 -2.31 -6.45
CA ASN A 147 -7.71 -3.78 -6.49
C ASN A 147 -6.87 -4.40 -5.37
N ILE A 148 -5.73 -3.81 -5.00
CA ILE A 148 -4.95 -4.24 -3.83
C ILE A 148 -5.79 -4.14 -2.56
N ALA A 149 -6.51 -3.03 -2.34
CA ALA A 149 -7.36 -2.87 -1.18
C ALA A 149 -8.57 -3.83 -1.20
N LEU A 150 -9.16 -4.08 -2.37
CA LEU A 150 -10.23 -5.06 -2.55
C LEU A 150 -9.74 -6.50 -2.30
N ALA A 151 -8.53 -6.85 -2.73
CA ALA A 151 -7.91 -8.14 -2.43
C ALA A 151 -7.72 -8.34 -0.92
N LEU A 152 -7.20 -7.33 -0.22
CA LEU A 152 -7.08 -7.34 1.24
C LEU A 152 -8.44 -7.52 1.92
N ALA A 153 -9.46 -6.78 1.48
CA ALA A 153 -10.82 -6.91 2.00
C ALA A 153 -11.38 -8.30 1.76
N LYS A 154 -11.17 -8.89 0.57
CA LYS A 154 -11.61 -10.25 0.26
C LYS A 154 -10.89 -11.28 1.13
N GLY A 155 -9.59 -11.16 1.31
CA GLY A 155 -8.82 -12.02 2.21
C GLY A 155 -9.32 -11.96 3.66
N ALA A 156 -9.69 -10.78 4.15
CA ALA A 156 -10.33 -10.63 5.46
C ALA A 156 -11.69 -11.34 5.53
N ARG A 157 -12.56 -11.19 4.51
CA ARG A 157 -13.86 -11.87 4.44
C ARG A 157 -13.72 -13.40 4.40
N GLN A 158 -12.76 -13.93 3.66
CA GLN A 158 -12.49 -15.37 3.60
C GLN A 158 -12.13 -15.98 4.96
N ARG A 159 -11.64 -15.14 5.90
CA ARG A 159 -11.30 -15.52 7.28
C ARG A 159 -12.35 -15.08 8.32
N GLY A 160 -13.57 -14.76 7.87
CA GLY A 160 -14.69 -14.42 8.76
C GLY A 160 -14.79 -12.94 9.14
N GLY A 161 -13.95 -12.06 8.62
CA GLY A 161 -14.08 -10.63 8.84
C GLY A 161 -15.35 -10.05 8.19
N LEU A 162 -16.10 -9.26 8.94
CA LEU A 162 -17.30 -8.60 8.46
C LEU A 162 -16.93 -7.23 7.88
N ILE A 163 -17.09 -7.05 6.58
CA ILE A 163 -16.82 -5.78 5.89
C ILE A 163 -18.10 -5.27 5.26
N LYS A 164 -18.58 -4.12 5.74
CA LYS A 164 -19.78 -3.43 5.26
C LYS A 164 -19.41 -2.09 4.66
N ASP A 165 -19.73 -1.88 3.42
CA ASP A 165 -19.75 -0.57 2.77
C ASP A 165 -21.14 0.08 2.88
N ARG A 166 -21.21 1.37 2.57
CA ARG A 166 -22.41 2.22 2.69
C ARG A 166 -22.98 2.28 4.11
N VAL A 167 -22.10 2.07 5.09
CA VAL A 167 -22.41 2.20 6.52
C VAL A 167 -21.53 3.30 7.11
N LYS A 168 -22.15 4.41 7.47
CA LYS A 168 -21.48 5.58 8.04
C LYS A 168 -21.47 5.49 9.57
N VAL A 169 -20.28 5.50 10.15
CA VAL A 169 -20.14 5.72 11.61
C VAL A 169 -20.47 7.18 11.91
N THR A 170 -21.40 7.40 12.82
CA THR A 170 -21.93 8.72 13.22
C THR A 170 -21.47 9.15 14.59
N GLY A 171 -21.05 8.21 15.46
CA GLY A 171 -20.58 8.50 16.80
C GLY A 171 -19.74 7.36 17.38
N MET A 172 -19.14 7.64 18.53
CA MET A 172 -18.41 6.65 19.34
C MET A 172 -18.93 6.73 20.77
N ALA A 173 -19.45 5.62 21.28
CA ALA A 173 -19.83 5.48 22.67
C ALA A 173 -18.57 5.27 23.54
N LYS A 174 -18.56 5.89 24.70
CA LYS A 174 -17.44 5.83 25.65
C LYS A 174 -17.93 5.63 27.06
N ASP A 175 -17.20 4.87 27.84
CA ASP A 175 -17.27 4.81 29.29
C ASP A 175 -15.92 5.30 29.84
N GLY A 176 -15.90 6.51 30.37
CA GLY A 176 -14.66 7.22 30.71
C GLY A 176 -13.74 7.39 29.49
N SER A 177 -12.54 6.84 29.54
CA SER A 177 -11.56 6.85 28.47
C SER A 177 -11.69 5.67 27.49
N ARG A 178 -12.53 4.67 27.81
CA ARG A 178 -12.70 3.45 27.01
C ARG A 178 -13.79 3.64 25.94
N VAL A 179 -13.47 3.31 24.69
CA VAL A 179 -14.49 3.17 23.62
C VAL A 179 -15.24 1.86 23.84
N THR A 180 -16.56 1.90 23.88
CA THR A 180 -17.45 0.76 24.15
C THR A 180 -18.22 0.31 22.90
N GLY A 181 -18.40 1.21 21.91
CA GLY A 181 -19.09 0.90 20.67
C GLY A 181 -19.03 2.06 19.69
N VAL A 182 -19.69 1.89 18.57
CA VAL A 182 -19.86 2.92 17.54
C VAL A 182 -21.32 3.01 17.13
N ASP A 183 -21.81 4.22 16.97
CA ASP A 183 -23.13 4.48 16.37
C ASP A 183 -22.97 4.56 14.86
N TRP A 184 -23.88 3.95 14.12
CA TRP A 184 -23.83 3.91 12.67
C TRP A 184 -25.20 4.10 12.02
N THR A 185 -25.19 4.52 10.75
CA THR A 185 -26.36 4.55 9.87
C THR A 185 -25.96 4.05 8.48
N ASP A 186 -26.86 3.31 7.84
CA ASP A 186 -26.69 2.86 6.45
C ASP A 186 -27.41 3.76 5.44
N GLU A 187 -27.35 3.43 4.15
CA GLU A 187 -27.98 4.19 3.07
C GLU A 187 -29.50 4.07 3.07
N ASP A 188 -30.07 3.03 3.66
CA ASP A 188 -31.48 2.80 3.79
C ASP A 188 -32.09 3.52 5.01
N GLY A 189 -31.26 4.21 5.80
CA GLY A 189 -31.68 4.92 7.00
C GLY A 189 -31.76 4.05 8.26
N ASN A 190 -31.36 2.79 8.18
CA ASN A 190 -31.26 1.96 9.38
C ASN A 190 -30.09 2.46 10.23
N SER A 191 -30.24 2.39 11.53
CA SER A 191 -29.22 2.80 12.50
C SER A 191 -29.05 1.75 13.58
N GLY A 192 -27.88 1.76 14.22
CA GLY A 192 -27.58 0.84 15.31
C GLY A 192 -26.36 1.26 16.10
N HIS A 193 -26.05 0.42 17.09
CA HIS A 193 -24.89 0.59 17.99
C HIS A 193 -24.03 -0.67 17.97
#